data_a06a534e3010cd327ca91982ca205819
#
_entry.id   a06a534e3010cd327ca91982ca205819
#
_cell.length_a   1.000
_cell.length_b   1.000
_cell.length_c   1.000
_cell.angle_alpha   90.00
_cell.angle_beta   90.00
_cell.angle_gamma   90.00
#
_symmetry.space_group_name_H-M   'P 1'
#
loop_
_entity.id
_entity.type
_entity.pdbx_description
1 polymer ?
#
loop_
_entity_poly.entity_id
_entity_poly.type
_entity_poly.pdbx_seq_one_letter_code
_entity_poly.pdbx_strand_id
1 'polypeptide(L)'
;MNDIFISYAHLDDESLDEEQKGWITKFHRVLQVKLSQLLGESPTIWRDQKLSGSDIYDDKIVTEFKNAQVMISILSPRYVKSEWCNRELHEFHKAAEDGSGVRIGDKSRIIKVVKTPFDAVEAAEHLPAIFETILGFDFFEQDQETGRIVEFDETFGPRAKQNYFSRIYDLASEIAKILKNIRSGATPEQTEPLAKTGRTIYLAAVTSDLQSGREKLYRELIDRGHHVLPDRPLPTSGAELEGAIREMLGQADCSVHLVGQKYGIIPEDAAHSMAKIQNDMASEQVQSKQDFQRFIWMPRPLITDDERQQQFITELQENPAAHAGAELMEDSLDNFRDYVVEKLKPQAKPAETPADTGSSADGPPSVYLIFDQKDDETVAPLEDYLFDQRLECWCLRSTVTRPISSRRTTKK
;
A
#
# COMPACT_ATOMS: atom_id res chain seq x y z
N MET A 1 -12.55 20.42 -21.94
CA MET A 1 -11.99 19.12 -21.64
C MET A 1 -12.20 18.90 -20.16
N ASN A 2 -12.91 17.87 -19.74
CA ASN A 2 -13.15 17.60 -18.34
C ASN A 2 -11.92 16.90 -17.74
N ASP A 3 -11.52 17.30 -16.53
CA ASP A 3 -10.40 16.62 -15.86
C ASP A 3 -10.85 15.25 -15.33
N ILE A 4 -12.06 15.18 -14.78
CA ILE A 4 -12.57 13.98 -14.12
C ILE A 4 -14.01 13.71 -14.53
N PHE A 5 -14.31 12.44 -14.78
CA PHE A 5 -15.67 11.93 -14.96
C PHE A 5 -16.02 10.97 -13.82
N ILE A 6 -17.20 11.15 -13.21
CA ILE A 6 -17.71 10.24 -12.18
C ILE A 6 -18.88 9.43 -12.75
N SER A 7 -18.70 8.13 -12.89
CA SER A 7 -19.73 7.17 -13.26
C SER A 7 -20.31 6.48 -12.01
N TYR A 8 -21.63 6.44 -11.91
CA TYR A 8 -22.34 5.89 -10.76
C TYR A 8 -23.78 5.46 -11.13
N ALA A 9 -24.37 4.57 -10.36
CA ALA A 9 -25.78 4.25 -10.50
C ALA A 9 -26.64 5.29 -9.75
N HIS A 10 -27.64 5.87 -10.39
CA HIS A 10 -28.43 6.98 -9.82
C HIS A 10 -29.08 6.65 -8.47
N LEU A 11 -29.46 5.38 -8.25
CA LEU A 11 -29.99 4.92 -6.96
C LEU A 11 -28.98 5.15 -5.81
N ASP A 12 -27.68 5.13 -6.09
CA ASP A 12 -26.63 5.33 -5.09
C ASP A 12 -26.51 6.77 -4.61
N ASP A 13 -27.15 7.73 -5.30
CA ASP A 13 -27.27 9.14 -4.89
C ASP A 13 -28.61 9.44 -4.17
N GLU A 14 -29.47 8.44 -3.97
CA GLU A 14 -30.67 8.60 -3.16
C GLU A 14 -30.30 8.63 -1.68
N SER A 15 -30.81 9.63 -0.96
CA SER A 15 -30.55 9.76 0.47
C SER A 15 -31.47 8.86 1.27
N LEU A 16 -30.94 8.24 2.35
CA LEU A 16 -31.72 7.52 3.34
C LEU A 16 -32.52 8.45 4.27
N ASP A 17 -32.12 9.73 4.33
CA ASP A 17 -32.74 10.77 5.14
C ASP A 17 -33.15 11.91 4.20
N GLU A 18 -34.44 12.30 4.23
CA GLU A 18 -35.01 13.34 3.36
C GLU A 18 -34.36 14.72 3.54
N GLU A 19 -33.79 15.00 4.71
CA GLU A 19 -33.10 16.26 5.00
C GLU A 19 -31.64 16.28 4.48
N GLN A 20 -31.09 15.14 4.07
CA GLN A 20 -29.72 15.02 3.64
C GLN A 20 -29.57 14.95 2.12
N LYS A 21 -28.41 15.36 1.63
CA LYS A 21 -28.01 15.15 0.23
C LYS A 21 -27.58 13.72 0.00
N GLY A 22 -27.79 13.22 -1.22
CA GLY A 22 -27.32 11.89 -1.60
C GLY A 22 -25.80 11.73 -1.46
N TRP A 23 -25.37 10.49 -1.29
CA TRP A 23 -23.98 10.15 -1.04
C TRP A 23 -23.03 10.64 -2.15
N ILE A 24 -23.41 10.42 -3.43
CA ILE A 24 -22.63 10.85 -4.59
C ILE A 24 -22.53 12.38 -4.66
N THR A 25 -23.60 13.07 -4.31
CA THR A 25 -23.63 14.54 -4.27
C THR A 25 -22.66 15.10 -3.20
N LYS A 26 -22.61 14.47 -2.02
CA LYS A 26 -21.64 14.79 -0.97
C LYS A 26 -20.22 14.47 -1.42
N PHE A 27 -20.02 13.29 -2.00
CA PHE A 27 -18.74 12.80 -2.51
C PHE A 27 -18.15 13.77 -3.54
N HIS A 28 -18.89 14.13 -4.56
CA HIS A 28 -18.47 15.10 -5.58
C HIS A 28 -18.01 16.41 -4.96
N ARG A 29 -18.83 16.99 -4.05
CA ARG A 29 -18.50 18.27 -3.42
C ARG A 29 -17.22 18.19 -2.59
N VAL A 30 -17.07 17.17 -1.75
CA VAL A 30 -15.89 17.03 -0.88
C VAL A 30 -14.64 16.78 -1.70
N LEU A 31 -14.74 15.90 -2.70
CA LEU A 31 -13.64 15.61 -3.63
C LEU A 31 -13.20 16.88 -4.39
N GLN A 32 -14.16 17.66 -4.93
CA GLN A 32 -13.88 18.93 -5.62
C GLN A 32 -13.09 19.90 -4.73
N VAL A 33 -13.51 20.06 -3.47
CA VAL A 33 -12.84 20.96 -2.52
C VAL A 33 -11.44 20.46 -2.22
N LYS A 34 -11.27 19.14 -1.96
CA LYS A 34 -9.97 18.56 -1.64
C LYS A 34 -8.99 18.63 -2.81
N LEU A 35 -9.44 18.33 -4.00
CA LEU A 35 -8.62 18.45 -5.20
C LEU A 35 -8.20 19.89 -5.47
N SER A 36 -9.12 20.85 -5.29
CA SER A 36 -8.80 22.27 -5.45
C SER A 36 -7.70 22.72 -4.46
N GLN A 37 -7.74 22.21 -3.23
CA GLN A 37 -6.69 22.47 -2.24
C GLN A 37 -5.34 21.87 -2.63
N LEU A 38 -5.32 20.63 -3.18
CA LEU A 38 -4.10 19.91 -3.52
C LEU A 38 -3.46 20.37 -4.84
N LEU A 39 -4.28 20.85 -5.78
CA LEU A 39 -3.84 21.31 -7.10
C LEU A 39 -3.53 22.81 -7.13
N GLY A 40 -4.09 23.59 -6.19
CA GLY A 40 -4.05 25.05 -6.21
C GLY A 40 -5.01 25.68 -7.23
N GLU A 41 -5.79 24.89 -7.95
CA GLU A 41 -6.81 25.27 -8.91
C GLU A 41 -7.97 24.28 -8.89
N SER A 42 -9.14 24.69 -9.38
CA SER A 42 -10.34 23.84 -9.34
C SER A 42 -10.42 22.97 -10.59
N PRO A 43 -10.25 21.63 -10.46
CA PRO A 43 -10.43 20.74 -11.61
C PRO A 43 -11.90 20.67 -12.01
N THR A 44 -12.16 20.42 -13.28
CA THR A 44 -13.51 20.23 -13.80
C THR A 44 -13.95 18.79 -13.56
N ILE A 45 -14.90 18.59 -12.64
CA ILE A 45 -15.50 17.28 -12.38
C ILE A 45 -16.89 17.23 -13.01
N TRP A 46 -17.07 16.28 -13.91
CA TRP A 46 -18.36 16.04 -14.55
C TRP A 46 -18.98 14.75 -14.03
N ARG A 47 -20.29 14.74 -13.89
CA ARG A 47 -21.10 13.56 -13.58
C ARG A 47 -22.44 13.65 -14.28
N ASP A 48 -23.00 12.53 -14.68
CA ASP A 48 -24.33 12.53 -15.29
C ASP A 48 -25.40 12.86 -14.23
N GLN A 49 -26.24 13.84 -14.55
CA GLN A 49 -27.41 14.20 -13.74
C GLN A 49 -28.64 13.65 -14.44
N LYS A 50 -29.19 12.53 -13.94
CA LYS A 50 -30.46 11.90 -14.34
C LYS A 50 -30.88 12.19 -15.80
N LEU A 51 -30.53 11.30 -16.70
CA LEU A 51 -31.28 11.17 -17.94
C LEU A 51 -32.64 10.54 -17.58
N SER A 52 -33.73 11.19 -17.97
CA SER A 52 -35.06 10.58 -17.91
C SER A 52 -35.11 9.48 -18.96
N GLY A 53 -35.85 8.39 -18.72
CA GLY A 53 -35.91 7.22 -19.60
C GLY A 53 -36.43 7.47 -21.04
N SER A 54 -36.63 8.73 -21.43
CA SER A 54 -37.00 9.20 -22.77
C SER A 54 -35.91 9.95 -23.51
N ASP A 55 -34.75 10.18 -22.88
CA ASP A 55 -33.66 10.91 -23.49
C ASP A 55 -32.93 10.00 -24.49
N ILE A 56 -32.86 10.48 -25.75
CA ILE A 56 -32.08 9.84 -26.80
C ILE A 56 -30.62 9.93 -26.37
N TYR A 57 -29.90 8.82 -26.52
CA TYR A 57 -28.44 8.73 -26.30
C TYR A 57 -27.76 9.88 -27.05
N ASP A 58 -27.38 10.91 -26.29
CA ASP A 58 -26.75 12.08 -26.91
C ASP A 58 -25.26 11.77 -27.10
N ASP A 59 -24.82 11.76 -28.38
CA ASP A 59 -23.39 11.63 -28.74
C ASP A 59 -22.50 12.62 -27.99
N LYS A 60 -23.09 13.68 -27.46
CA LYS A 60 -22.43 14.69 -26.67
C LYS A 60 -21.97 14.13 -25.31
N ILE A 61 -22.81 13.31 -24.64
CA ILE A 61 -22.46 12.68 -23.36
C ILE A 61 -21.30 11.70 -23.56
N VAL A 62 -21.37 10.90 -24.63
CA VAL A 62 -20.27 9.99 -25.02
C VAL A 62 -18.97 10.73 -25.25
N THR A 63 -19.05 11.90 -25.87
CA THR A 63 -17.88 12.72 -26.15
C THR A 63 -17.28 13.30 -24.87
N GLU A 64 -18.10 13.70 -23.90
CA GLU A 64 -17.64 14.30 -22.65
C GLU A 64 -16.87 13.31 -21.78
N PHE A 65 -17.34 12.06 -21.62
CA PHE A 65 -16.60 11.10 -20.82
C PHE A 65 -15.38 10.51 -21.56
N LYS A 66 -15.43 10.36 -22.88
CA LYS A 66 -14.25 9.97 -23.67
C LYS A 66 -13.11 10.98 -23.59
N ASN A 67 -13.44 12.26 -23.41
CA ASN A 67 -12.47 13.35 -23.30
C ASN A 67 -12.00 13.61 -21.86
N ALA A 68 -12.51 12.90 -20.85
CA ALA A 68 -12.05 13.04 -19.48
C ALA A 68 -10.64 12.48 -19.30
N GLN A 69 -9.84 13.11 -18.45
CA GLN A 69 -8.48 12.64 -18.14
C GLN A 69 -8.50 11.44 -17.20
N VAL A 70 -9.41 11.44 -16.24
CA VAL A 70 -9.57 10.39 -15.21
C VAL A 70 -11.05 10.01 -15.12
N MET A 71 -11.33 8.72 -14.99
CA MET A 71 -12.67 8.20 -14.69
C MET A 71 -12.70 7.63 -13.29
N ILE A 72 -13.70 8.00 -12.50
CA ILE A 72 -14.00 7.41 -11.18
C ILE A 72 -15.27 6.58 -11.35
N SER A 73 -15.18 5.27 -11.15
CA SER A 73 -16.33 4.36 -11.16
C SER A 73 -16.73 4.05 -9.72
N ILE A 74 -17.93 4.49 -9.32
CA ILE A 74 -18.46 4.25 -7.97
C ILE A 74 -19.30 2.99 -7.99
N LEU A 75 -18.70 1.89 -7.54
CA LEU A 75 -19.25 0.56 -7.61
C LEU A 75 -20.20 0.28 -6.45
N SER A 76 -21.30 -0.36 -6.79
CA SER A 76 -22.32 -0.91 -5.90
C SER A 76 -22.98 -2.12 -6.58
N PRO A 77 -23.80 -2.94 -5.92
CA PRO A 77 -24.59 -3.98 -6.57
C PRO A 77 -25.45 -3.44 -7.72
N ARG A 78 -25.93 -2.20 -7.61
CA ARG A 78 -26.73 -1.56 -8.67
C ARG A 78 -25.87 -1.14 -9.86
N TYR A 79 -24.66 -0.65 -9.61
CA TYR A 79 -23.71 -0.29 -10.67
C TYR A 79 -23.36 -1.50 -11.52
N VAL A 80 -23.02 -2.63 -10.89
CA VAL A 80 -22.65 -3.88 -11.59
C VAL A 80 -23.75 -4.33 -12.54
N LYS A 81 -25.02 -4.22 -12.13
CA LYS A 81 -26.21 -4.60 -12.93
C LYS A 81 -26.64 -3.53 -13.94
N SER A 82 -26.01 -2.38 -13.97
CA SER A 82 -26.35 -1.26 -14.87
C SER A 82 -25.69 -1.40 -16.21
N GLU A 83 -26.42 -1.73 -17.26
CA GLU A 83 -25.92 -1.74 -18.64
C GLU A 83 -25.32 -0.40 -19.04
N TRP A 84 -25.89 0.69 -18.54
CA TRP A 84 -25.41 2.05 -18.79
C TRP A 84 -24.02 2.29 -18.18
N CYS A 85 -23.86 2.06 -16.88
CA CYS A 85 -22.59 2.23 -16.20
C CYS A 85 -21.49 1.35 -16.80
N ASN A 86 -21.82 0.12 -17.15
CA ASN A 86 -20.91 -0.82 -17.79
C ASN A 86 -20.50 -0.30 -19.19
N ARG A 87 -21.41 0.27 -19.93
CA ARG A 87 -21.12 0.87 -21.23
C ARG A 87 -20.22 2.09 -21.13
N GLU A 88 -20.50 3.02 -20.21
CA GLU A 88 -19.61 4.19 -19.94
C GLU A 88 -18.18 3.76 -19.68
N LEU A 89 -18.04 2.73 -18.85
CA LEU A 89 -16.75 2.18 -18.47
C LEU A 89 -16.01 1.56 -19.66
N HIS A 90 -16.69 0.74 -20.46
CA HIS A 90 -16.09 0.10 -21.63
C HIS A 90 -15.68 1.13 -22.69
N GLU A 91 -16.51 2.13 -22.94
CA GLU A 91 -16.22 3.19 -23.89
C GLU A 91 -15.05 4.08 -23.43
N PHE A 92 -14.98 4.42 -22.13
CA PHE A 92 -13.84 5.14 -21.59
C PHE A 92 -12.55 4.32 -21.70
N HIS A 93 -12.60 3.05 -21.33
CA HIS A 93 -11.47 2.13 -21.41
C HIS A 93 -10.94 2.05 -22.84
N LYS A 94 -11.83 1.81 -23.80
CA LYS A 94 -11.48 1.76 -25.23
C LYS A 94 -10.90 3.09 -25.72
N ALA A 95 -11.51 4.22 -25.39
CA ALA A 95 -11.00 5.54 -25.78
C ALA A 95 -9.64 5.85 -25.16
N ALA A 96 -9.38 5.35 -23.94
CA ALA A 96 -8.09 5.47 -23.30
C ALA A 96 -7.03 4.58 -23.97
N GLU A 97 -7.36 3.35 -24.37
CA GLU A 97 -6.47 2.45 -25.12
C GLU A 97 -6.10 3.02 -26.49
N ASP A 98 -7.09 3.55 -27.22
CA ASP A 98 -6.90 4.14 -28.55
C ASP A 98 -6.14 5.49 -28.51
N GLY A 99 -6.06 6.11 -27.35
CA GLY A 99 -5.48 7.46 -27.15
C GLY A 99 -4.22 7.49 -26.33
N SER A 100 -4.29 8.18 -25.18
CA SER A 100 -3.15 8.40 -24.28
C SER A 100 -2.83 7.24 -23.32
N GLY A 101 -3.45 6.08 -23.51
CA GLY A 101 -3.29 4.90 -22.66
C GLY A 101 -4.21 4.90 -21.44
N VAL A 102 -4.47 3.70 -20.90
CA VAL A 102 -5.26 3.50 -19.68
C VAL A 102 -4.44 3.85 -18.42
N ARG A 103 -3.13 3.90 -18.55
CA ARG A 103 -2.19 4.21 -17.47
C ARG A 103 -1.36 5.43 -17.80
N ILE A 104 -1.00 6.17 -16.76
CA ILE A 104 -0.04 7.27 -16.80
C ILE A 104 1.05 6.95 -15.79
N GLY A 105 2.23 6.56 -16.27
CA GLY A 105 3.25 5.95 -15.42
C GLY A 105 2.72 4.65 -14.79
N ASP A 106 2.85 4.54 -13.47
CA ASP A 106 2.38 3.42 -12.67
C ASP A 106 0.89 3.49 -12.28
N LYS A 107 0.18 4.57 -12.62
CA LYS A 107 -1.20 4.83 -12.18
C LYS A 107 -2.24 4.61 -13.27
N SER A 108 -3.37 4.00 -12.88
CA SER A 108 -4.53 3.87 -13.75
C SER A 108 -5.31 5.19 -13.86
N ARG A 109 -5.81 5.51 -15.05
CA ARG A 109 -6.75 6.60 -15.28
C ARG A 109 -8.19 6.23 -14.90
N ILE A 110 -8.44 4.94 -14.68
CA ILE A 110 -9.70 4.44 -14.15
C ILE A 110 -9.50 4.16 -12.67
N ILE A 111 -10.30 4.80 -11.83
CA ILE A 111 -10.24 4.66 -10.37
C ILE A 111 -11.50 3.94 -9.89
N LYS A 112 -11.29 2.85 -9.20
CA LYS A 112 -12.33 2.04 -8.59
C LYS A 112 -12.65 2.57 -7.19
N VAL A 113 -13.89 2.98 -6.97
CA VAL A 113 -14.43 3.34 -5.65
C VAL A 113 -15.53 2.35 -5.32
N VAL A 114 -15.44 1.62 -4.23
CA VAL A 114 -16.48 0.68 -3.79
C VAL A 114 -17.27 1.35 -2.67
N LYS A 115 -18.51 1.77 -2.99
CA LYS A 115 -19.44 2.35 -2.02
C LYS A 115 -20.08 1.26 -1.16
N THR A 116 -20.64 0.26 -1.83
CA THR A 116 -21.33 -0.87 -1.21
C THR A 116 -20.72 -2.15 -1.78
N PRO A 117 -20.35 -3.13 -0.95
CA PRO A 117 -19.80 -4.39 -1.45
C PRO A 117 -20.79 -5.14 -2.36
N PHE A 118 -20.24 -5.83 -3.32
CA PHE A 118 -20.97 -6.61 -4.32
C PHE A 118 -20.34 -7.99 -4.51
N ASP A 119 -21.07 -8.91 -5.12
CA ASP A 119 -20.56 -10.24 -5.43
C ASP A 119 -19.49 -10.18 -6.53
N ALA A 120 -18.30 -10.74 -6.23
CA ALA A 120 -17.17 -10.70 -7.15
C ALA A 120 -17.39 -11.57 -8.40
N VAL A 121 -18.13 -12.67 -8.29
CA VAL A 121 -18.45 -13.55 -9.42
C VAL A 121 -19.42 -12.85 -10.36
N GLU A 122 -20.49 -12.23 -9.82
CA GLU A 122 -21.43 -11.44 -10.61
C GLU A 122 -20.74 -10.24 -11.28
N ALA A 123 -19.79 -9.60 -10.58
CA ALA A 123 -19.04 -8.48 -11.12
C ALA A 123 -18.14 -8.89 -12.30
N ALA A 124 -17.50 -10.06 -12.24
CA ALA A 124 -16.63 -10.57 -13.30
C ALA A 124 -17.36 -10.83 -14.62
N GLU A 125 -18.69 -11.07 -14.57
CA GLU A 125 -19.51 -11.23 -15.77
C GLU A 125 -19.81 -9.91 -16.49
N HIS A 126 -19.76 -8.79 -15.78
CA HIS A 126 -20.24 -7.49 -16.26
C HIS A 126 -19.14 -6.43 -16.39
N LEU A 127 -18.14 -6.47 -15.53
CA LEU A 127 -17.06 -5.47 -15.51
C LEU A 127 -15.87 -5.92 -16.36
N PRO A 128 -15.15 -5.00 -17.02
CA PRO A 128 -13.91 -5.32 -17.71
C PRO A 128 -12.88 -5.95 -16.77
N ALA A 129 -12.08 -6.91 -17.30
CA ALA A 129 -11.05 -7.62 -16.54
C ALA A 129 -10.03 -6.68 -15.84
N ILE A 130 -9.85 -5.46 -16.33
CA ILE A 130 -9.00 -4.45 -15.69
C ILE A 130 -9.43 -4.16 -14.23
N PHE A 131 -10.71 -4.31 -13.89
CA PHE A 131 -11.22 -4.09 -12.54
C PHE A 131 -10.78 -5.15 -11.52
N GLU A 132 -10.34 -6.31 -11.99
CA GLU A 132 -9.70 -7.33 -11.14
C GLU A 132 -8.30 -6.90 -10.72
N THR A 133 -7.62 -6.12 -11.56
CA THR A 133 -6.24 -5.67 -11.34
C THR A 133 -6.13 -4.29 -10.72
N ILE A 134 -7.19 -3.47 -10.79
CA ILE A 134 -7.22 -2.14 -10.17
C ILE A 134 -7.62 -2.26 -8.71
N LEU A 135 -6.74 -1.76 -7.84
CA LEU A 135 -7.08 -1.56 -6.44
C LEU A 135 -8.16 -0.51 -6.28
N GLY A 136 -9.14 -0.82 -5.43
CA GLY A 136 -10.24 0.07 -5.13
C GLY A 136 -9.98 0.91 -3.89
N PHE A 137 -10.79 1.96 -3.76
CA PHE A 137 -10.99 2.70 -2.52
C PHE A 137 -12.31 2.23 -1.91
N ASP A 138 -12.23 1.41 -0.85
CA ASP A 138 -13.43 0.94 -0.17
C ASP A 138 -13.97 2.03 0.75
N PHE A 139 -15.24 2.39 0.56
CA PHE A 139 -15.99 3.33 1.39
C PHE A 139 -16.94 2.63 2.34
N PHE A 140 -16.52 1.47 2.82
CA PHE A 140 -17.20 0.68 3.83
C PHE A 140 -16.18 -0.07 4.68
N GLU A 141 -16.62 -0.54 5.84
CA GLU A 141 -15.90 -1.54 6.63
C GLU A 141 -16.86 -2.69 6.95
N GLN A 142 -16.33 -3.89 7.05
CA GLN A 142 -17.08 -5.03 7.55
C GLN A 142 -16.70 -5.24 9.00
N ASP A 143 -17.69 -5.18 9.89
CA ASP A 143 -17.53 -5.53 11.28
C ASP A 143 -17.23 -7.03 11.39
N GLN A 144 -16.07 -7.36 11.93
CA GLN A 144 -15.59 -8.74 11.96
C GLN A 144 -16.34 -9.62 12.96
N GLU A 145 -16.95 -9.03 13.99
CA GLU A 145 -17.69 -9.78 15.01
C GLU A 145 -19.12 -10.12 14.53
N THR A 146 -19.75 -9.19 13.83
CA THR A 146 -21.16 -9.33 13.40
C THR A 146 -21.30 -9.62 11.91
N GLY A 147 -20.23 -9.50 11.13
CA GLY A 147 -20.27 -9.58 9.66
C GLY A 147 -20.99 -8.40 9.01
N ARG A 148 -21.45 -7.42 9.79
CA ARG A 148 -22.22 -6.28 9.32
C ARG A 148 -21.35 -5.34 8.50
N ILE A 149 -21.86 -4.91 7.35
CA ILE A 149 -21.27 -3.88 6.54
C ILE A 149 -21.70 -2.50 7.03
N VAL A 150 -20.74 -1.62 7.25
CA VAL A 150 -20.96 -0.23 7.62
C VAL A 150 -20.36 0.65 6.53
N GLU A 151 -21.22 1.28 5.73
CA GLU A 151 -20.80 2.24 4.72
C GLU A 151 -20.24 3.51 5.39
N PHE A 152 -19.25 4.14 4.74
CA PHE A 152 -18.70 5.39 5.23
C PHE A 152 -19.60 6.55 4.83
N ASP A 153 -20.55 6.82 5.70
CA ASP A 153 -21.47 7.96 5.63
C ASP A 153 -21.71 8.49 7.06
N GLU A 154 -21.99 9.78 7.18
CA GLU A 154 -22.23 10.41 8.48
C GLU A 154 -23.50 9.88 9.19
N THR A 155 -24.43 9.27 8.43
CA THR A 155 -25.62 8.61 8.95
C THR A 155 -25.27 7.43 9.87
N PHE A 156 -24.12 6.79 9.65
CA PHE A 156 -23.64 5.64 10.46
C PHE A 156 -22.74 6.04 11.62
N GLY A 157 -22.68 7.36 11.94
CA GLY A 157 -22.03 7.88 13.13
C GLY A 157 -20.63 8.46 12.90
N PRO A 158 -20.00 8.96 13.98
CA PRO A 158 -18.76 9.74 13.89
C PRO A 158 -17.58 8.98 13.28
N ARG A 159 -17.45 7.68 13.56
CA ARG A 159 -16.38 6.83 13.03
C ARG A 159 -16.50 6.67 11.51
N ALA A 160 -17.70 6.34 11.03
CA ALA A 160 -17.95 6.21 9.60
C ALA A 160 -17.70 7.54 8.87
N LYS A 161 -18.08 8.68 9.48
CA LYS A 161 -17.78 10.02 8.98
C LYS A 161 -16.28 10.30 8.92
N GLN A 162 -15.52 9.95 9.95
CA GLN A 162 -14.07 10.12 9.96
C GLN A 162 -13.39 9.27 8.87
N ASN A 163 -13.80 8.01 8.74
CA ASN A 163 -13.29 7.10 7.71
C ASN A 163 -13.61 7.63 6.30
N TYR A 164 -14.81 8.18 6.09
CA TYR A 164 -15.20 8.83 4.83
C TYR A 164 -14.22 9.94 4.42
N PHE A 165 -13.93 10.89 5.32
CA PHE A 165 -13.00 11.97 5.02
C PHE A 165 -11.57 11.51 4.83
N SER A 166 -11.12 10.50 5.57
CA SER A 166 -9.80 9.89 5.36
C SER A 166 -9.69 9.28 3.96
N ARG A 167 -10.70 8.52 3.53
CA ARG A 167 -10.74 7.92 2.19
C ARG A 167 -10.79 8.95 1.07
N ILE A 168 -11.59 10.01 1.23
CA ILE A 168 -11.61 11.13 0.26
C ILE A 168 -10.23 11.79 0.16
N TYR A 169 -9.52 11.96 1.28
CA TYR A 169 -8.17 12.52 1.25
C TYR A 169 -7.19 11.64 0.47
N ASP A 170 -7.18 10.34 0.73
CA ASP A 170 -6.34 9.36 0.04
C ASP A 170 -6.63 9.38 -1.48
N LEU A 171 -7.91 9.30 -1.84
CA LEU A 171 -8.39 9.35 -3.22
C LEU A 171 -7.99 10.67 -3.93
N ALA A 172 -8.23 11.80 -3.29
CA ALA A 172 -7.90 13.11 -3.84
C ALA A 172 -6.39 13.28 -4.05
N SER A 173 -5.56 12.74 -3.14
CA SER A 173 -4.11 12.77 -3.23
C SER A 173 -3.63 11.97 -4.44
N GLU A 174 -4.21 10.81 -4.70
CA GLU A 174 -3.88 9.98 -5.85
C GLU A 174 -4.30 10.64 -7.17
N ILE A 175 -5.54 11.14 -7.24
CA ILE A 175 -6.02 11.86 -8.43
C ILE A 175 -5.16 13.08 -8.73
N ALA A 176 -4.78 13.85 -7.71
CA ALA A 176 -3.94 15.03 -7.90
C ALA A 176 -2.57 14.66 -8.48
N LYS A 177 -1.98 13.53 -8.09
CA LYS A 177 -0.73 13.02 -8.68
C LYS A 177 -0.93 12.67 -10.16
N ILE A 178 -2.00 11.93 -10.49
CA ILE A 178 -2.32 11.56 -11.88
C ILE A 178 -2.50 12.80 -12.75
N LEU A 179 -3.31 13.77 -12.31
CA LEU A 179 -3.56 15.00 -13.07
C LEU A 179 -2.29 15.85 -13.25
N LYS A 180 -1.42 15.94 -12.23
CA LYS A 180 -0.13 16.61 -12.34
C LYS A 180 0.78 15.93 -13.36
N ASN A 181 0.84 14.62 -13.38
CA ASN A 181 1.62 13.84 -14.35
C ASN A 181 1.10 14.05 -15.78
N ILE A 182 -0.22 14.03 -16.00
CA ILE A 182 -0.81 14.32 -17.30
C ILE A 182 -0.44 15.73 -17.78
N ARG A 183 -0.56 16.74 -16.90
CA ARG A 183 -0.30 18.14 -17.23
C ARG A 183 1.19 18.44 -17.47
N SER A 184 2.09 17.71 -16.81
CA SER A 184 3.53 17.82 -17.05
C SER A 184 4.00 17.19 -18.36
N GLY A 185 3.08 16.62 -19.16
CA GLY A 185 3.42 15.98 -20.42
C GLY A 185 4.19 14.67 -20.23
N ALA A 186 4.04 14.02 -19.09
CA ALA A 186 4.51 12.65 -18.90
C ALA A 186 3.84 11.78 -19.97
N THR A 187 4.60 11.46 -21.01
CA THR A 187 4.18 10.53 -22.05
C THR A 187 3.83 9.20 -21.37
N PRO A 188 2.77 8.52 -21.82
CA PRO A 188 2.60 7.15 -21.46
C PRO A 188 3.92 6.46 -21.84
N GLU A 189 4.70 6.04 -20.89
CA GLU A 189 5.67 5.01 -21.21
C GLU A 189 4.82 3.90 -21.83
N GLN A 190 5.12 3.58 -23.08
CA GLN A 190 4.71 2.31 -23.65
C GLN A 190 5.36 1.30 -22.74
N THR A 191 4.68 0.99 -21.67
CA THR A 191 5.06 -0.08 -20.77
C THR A 191 4.81 -1.33 -21.60
N GLU A 192 5.90 -1.82 -22.23
CA GLU A 192 6.04 -3.26 -22.33
C GLU A 192 5.52 -3.82 -21.00
N PRO A 193 4.75 -4.94 -21.00
CA PRO A 193 4.26 -5.53 -19.76
C PRO A 193 5.49 -5.60 -18.86
N LEU A 194 5.47 -4.81 -17.76
CA LEU A 194 6.56 -4.73 -16.81
C LEU A 194 7.01 -6.18 -16.60
N ALA A 195 8.17 -6.51 -17.16
CA ALA A 195 8.79 -7.78 -16.89
C ALA A 195 8.71 -7.90 -15.38
N LYS A 196 8.12 -9.00 -14.87
CA LYS A 196 7.83 -9.23 -13.44
C LYS A 196 9.13 -9.07 -12.64
N THR A 197 9.58 -7.83 -12.46
CA THR A 197 10.76 -7.46 -11.67
C THR A 197 10.39 -7.25 -10.22
N GLY A 198 9.08 -7.18 -9.93
CA GLY A 198 8.55 -7.09 -8.59
C GLY A 198 8.64 -8.45 -7.88
N ARG A 199 8.98 -8.40 -6.57
CA ARG A 199 8.95 -9.58 -5.70
C ARG A 199 7.51 -9.96 -5.38
N THR A 200 7.27 -11.23 -5.06
CA THR A 200 6.02 -11.69 -4.46
C THR A 200 6.08 -11.52 -2.94
N ILE A 201 5.15 -10.77 -2.37
CA ILE A 201 5.16 -10.37 -0.96
C ILE A 201 3.91 -10.93 -0.27
N TYR A 202 4.09 -11.67 0.81
CA TYR A 202 2.99 -12.07 1.66
C TYR A 202 2.71 -10.95 2.69
N LEU A 203 1.67 -10.15 2.50
CA LEU A 203 1.23 -9.13 3.43
C LEU A 203 0.11 -9.69 4.29
N ALA A 204 0.44 -10.10 5.50
CA ALA A 204 -0.46 -10.78 6.42
C ALA A 204 -1.77 -10.00 6.64
N ALA A 205 -2.87 -10.74 6.78
CA ALA A 205 -4.13 -10.17 7.23
C ALA A 205 -3.97 -9.66 8.66
N VAL A 206 -4.61 -8.54 8.96
CA VAL A 206 -4.47 -7.82 10.23
C VAL A 206 -5.80 -7.71 10.96
N THR A 207 -5.74 -7.30 12.21
CA THR A 207 -6.89 -6.93 13.02
C THR A 207 -7.50 -5.59 12.59
N SER A 208 -8.74 -5.33 12.96
CA SER A 208 -9.52 -4.16 12.51
C SER A 208 -8.88 -2.79 12.83
N ASP A 209 -8.06 -2.73 13.87
CA ASP A 209 -7.32 -1.52 14.26
C ASP A 209 -6.18 -1.16 13.28
N LEU A 210 -5.66 -2.15 12.54
CA LEU A 210 -4.56 -1.97 11.60
C LEU A 210 -4.97 -2.03 10.13
N GLN A 211 -6.24 -2.26 9.83
CA GLN A 211 -6.72 -2.45 8.45
C GLN A 211 -6.35 -1.27 7.53
N SER A 212 -6.54 -0.04 8.00
CA SER A 212 -6.18 1.16 7.23
C SER A 212 -4.67 1.25 6.94
N GLY A 213 -3.84 0.85 7.90
CA GLY A 213 -2.37 0.80 7.73
C GLY A 213 -1.95 -0.25 6.72
N ARG A 214 -2.53 -1.46 6.82
CA ARG A 214 -2.30 -2.54 5.87
C ARG A 214 -2.66 -2.15 4.44
N GLU A 215 -3.80 -1.48 4.25
CA GLU A 215 -4.24 -1.04 2.92
C GLU A 215 -3.32 0.02 2.30
N LYS A 216 -2.80 0.95 3.11
CA LYS A 216 -1.79 1.92 2.63
C LYS A 216 -0.53 1.21 2.15
N LEU A 217 -0.03 0.27 2.95
CA LEU A 217 1.15 -0.52 2.59
C LEU A 217 0.88 -1.40 1.36
N TYR A 218 -0.27 -2.04 1.28
CA TYR A 218 -0.68 -2.85 0.14
C TYR A 218 -0.64 -2.04 -1.17
N ARG A 219 -1.26 -0.85 -1.18
CA ARG A 219 -1.24 0.04 -2.35
C ARG A 219 0.18 0.45 -2.75
N GLU A 220 1.00 0.84 -1.77
CA GLU A 220 2.39 1.21 -2.02
C GLU A 220 3.18 0.07 -2.67
N LEU A 221 2.99 -1.17 -2.21
CA LEU A 221 3.67 -2.34 -2.76
C LEU A 221 3.22 -2.65 -4.20
N ILE A 222 1.92 -2.61 -4.46
CA ILE A 222 1.37 -2.81 -5.81
C ILE A 222 1.83 -1.69 -6.76
N ASP A 223 1.78 -0.42 -6.30
CA ASP A 223 2.22 0.73 -7.09
C ASP A 223 3.68 0.62 -7.53
N ARG A 224 4.48 -0.12 -6.78
CA ARG A 224 5.89 -0.41 -7.11
C ARG A 224 6.08 -1.68 -7.95
N GLY A 225 4.99 -2.29 -8.40
CA GLY A 225 5.02 -3.46 -9.28
C GLY A 225 5.26 -4.78 -8.56
N HIS A 226 5.11 -4.84 -7.24
CA HIS A 226 5.17 -6.10 -6.49
C HIS A 226 3.85 -6.86 -6.61
N HIS A 227 3.93 -8.18 -6.53
CA HIS A 227 2.76 -9.05 -6.40
C HIS A 227 2.49 -9.28 -4.90
N VAL A 228 1.30 -8.93 -4.42
CA VAL A 228 0.97 -9.03 -2.99
C VAL A 228 -0.05 -10.12 -2.74
N LEU A 229 0.31 -11.05 -1.86
CA LEU A 229 -0.56 -12.12 -1.35
C LEU A 229 -0.98 -11.79 0.09
N PRO A 230 -2.15 -12.22 0.56
CA PRO A 230 -3.22 -12.91 -0.16
C PRO A 230 -3.89 -12.02 -1.22
N ASP A 231 -4.13 -12.59 -2.39
CA ASP A 231 -4.87 -11.97 -3.50
C ASP A 231 -6.38 -12.33 -3.47
N ARG A 232 -6.75 -13.20 -2.53
CA ARG A 232 -8.11 -13.68 -2.28
C ARG A 232 -8.41 -13.71 -0.77
N PRO A 233 -9.69 -13.68 -0.35
CA PRO A 233 -10.05 -13.83 1.05
C PRO A 233 -9.52 -15.13 1.64
N LEU A 234 -9.00 -15.06 2.87
CA LEU A 234 -8.52 -16.24 3.59
C LEU A 234 -9.71 -17.06 4.12
N PRO A 235 -9.63 -18.40 4.10
CA PRO A 235 -10.61 -19.26 4.72
C PRO A 235 -10.80 -18.98 6.21
N THR A 236 -11.98 -19.30 6.74
CA THR A 236 -12.30 -19.16 8.17
C THR A 236 -12.14 -20.46 8.97
N SER A 237 -12.01 -21.61 8.30
CA SER A 237 -11.68 -22.92 8.90
C SER A 237 -10.17 -23.02 9.10
N GLY A 238 -9.73 -23.47 10.29
CA GLY A 238 -8.31 -23.53 10.65
C GLY A 238 -7.45 -24.36 9.70
N ALA A 239 -7.88 -25.54 9.32
CA ALA A 239 -7.13 -26.44 8.43
C ALA A 239 -7.02 -25.89 7.00
N GLU A 240 -8.09 -25.33 6.46
CA GLU A 240 -8.11 -24.71 5.14
C GLU A 240 -7.28 -23.41 5.13
N LEU A 241 -7.35 -22.64 6.22
CA LEU A 241 -6.57 -21.44 6.41
C LEU A 241 -5.06 -21.73 6.38
N GLU A 242 -4.61 -22.71 7.17
CA GLU A 242 -3.19 -23.09 7.19
C GLU A 242 -2.71 -23.60 5.82
N GLY A 243 -3.54 -24.38 5.13
CA GLY A 243 -3.24 -24.83 3.77
C GLY A 243 -3.04 -23.67 2.80
N ALA A 244 -3.98 -22.71 2.81
CA ALA A 244 -3.91 -21.51 1.97
C ALA A 244 -2.69 -20.62 2.30
N ILE A 245 -2.41 -20.39 3.59
CA ILE A 245 -1.25 -19.60 4.02
C ILE A 245 0.05 -20.28 3.58
N ARG A 246 0.18 -21.58 3.76
CA ARG A 246 1.38 -22.35 3.37
C ARG A 246 1.64 -22.27 1.88
N GLU A 247 0.59 -22.41 1.06
CA GLU A 247 0.68 -22.25 -0.39
C GLU A 247 1.21 -20.88 -0.76
N MET A 248 0.62 -19.82 -0.20
CA MET A 248 0.97 -18.43 -0.51
C MET A 248 2.36 -18.04 -0.01
N LEU A 249 2.75 -18.47 1.21
CA LEU A 249 4.10 -18.25 1.74
C LEU A 249 5.16 -18.98 0.89
N GLY A 250 4.83 -20.15 0.36
CA GLY A 250 5.73 -20.88 -0.57
C GLY A 250 6.03 -20.10 -1.85
N GLN A 251 5.05 -19.32 -2.33
CA GLN A 251 5.20 -18.46 -3.53
C GLN A 251 5.87 -17.12 -3.21
N ALA A 252 5.85 -16.67 -1.95
CA ALA A 252 6.35 -15.36 -1.56
C ALA A 252 7.88 -15.34 -1.42
N ASP A 253 8.48 -14.18 -1.70
CA ASP A 253 9.90 -13.90 -1.49
C ASP A 253 10.17 -13.37 -0.07
N CYS A 254 9.17 -12.74 0.51
CA CYS A 254 9.21 -12.25 1.89
C CYS A 254 7.80 -12.12 2.46
N SER A 255 7.70 -11.91 3.78
CA SER A 255 6.43 -11.61 4.43
C SER A 255 6.49 -10.33 5.26
N VAL A 256 5.33 -9.68 5.38
CA VAL A 256 5.14 -8.45 6.15
C VAL A 256 3.98 -8.64 7.11
N HIS A 257 4.23 -8.40 8.40
CA HIS A 257 3.27 -8.58 9.49
C HIS A 257 3.13 -7.29 10.28
N LEU A 258 1.90 -6.84 10.48
CA LEU A 258 1.59 -5.71 11.36
C LEU A 258 0.89 -6.27 12.60
N VAL A 259 1.45 -6.00 13.77
CA VAL A 259 0.95 -6.48 15.06
C VAL A 259 0.43 -5.29 15.86
N GLY A 260 -0.87 -5.28 16.17
CA GLY A 260 -1.57 -4.21 16.86
C GLY A 260 -2.01 -4.58 18.28
N GLN A 261 -2.98 -3.81 18.79
CA GLN A 261 -3.49 -3.98 20.15
C GLN A 261 -4.44 -5.17 20.32
N LYS A 262 -5.08 -5.59 19.23
CA LYS A 262 -6.09 -6.65 19.25
C LYS A 262 -5.50 -8.00 18.93
N TYR A 263 -5.92 -9.04 19.66
CA TYR A 263 -5.54 -10.43 19.37
C TYR A 263 -6.14 -10.92 18.05
N GLY A 264 -7.35 -10.48 17.73
CA GLY A 264 -8.06 -10.81 16.49
C GLY A 264 -8.89 -12.07 16.56
N ILE A 265 -9.42 -12.47 15.39
CA ILE A 265 -10.30 -13.62 15.24
C ILE A 265 -9.50 -14.90 15.38
N ILE A 266 -10.06 -15.87 16.14
CA ILE A 266 -9.59 -17.25 16.19
C ILE A 266 -10.44 -18.02 15.17
N PRO A 267 -9.85 -18.60 14.11
CA PRO A 267 -10.57 -19.43 13.16
C PRO A 267 -11.22 -20.65 13.80
N GLU A 268 -12.25 -21.21 13.18
CA GLU A 268 -12.84 -22.47 13.63
C GLU A 268 -11.76 -23.56 13.69
N ASP A 269 -11.79 -24.34 14.76
CA ASP A 269 -10.84 -25.43 15.05
C ASP A 269 -9.36 -24.99 15.21
N ALA A 270 -9.08 -23.68 15.37
CA ALA A 270 -7.75 -23.17 15.63
C ALA A 270 -7.55 -22.82 17.11
N ALA A 271 -6.28 -22.95 17.58
CA ALA A 271 -5.92 -22.56 18.95
C ALA A 271 -5.53 -21.07 19.07
N HIS A 272 -5.12 -20.45 17.98
CA HIS A 272 -4.57 -19.11 17.94
C HIS A 272 -5.29 -18.20 16.95
N SER A 273 -5.09 -16.90 17.13
CA SER A 273 -5.65 -15.91 16.20
C SER A 273 -5.03 -16.02 14.80
N MET A 274 -5.79 -15.60 13.80
CA MET A 274 -5.32 -15.56 12.41
C MET A 274 -3.99 -14.81 12.27
N ALA A 275 -3.80 -13.70 12.99
CA ALA A 275 -2.55 -12.93 12.95
C ALA A 275 -1.36 -13.75 13.49
N LYS A 276 -1.55 -14.48 14.62
CA LYS A 276 -0.51 -15.33 15.19
C LYS A 276 -0.21 -16.52 14.27
N ILE A 277 -1.21 -17.20 13.73
CA ILE A 277 -1.04 -18.33 12.81
C ILE A 277 -0.20 -17.92 11.60
N GLN A 278 -0.52 -16.81 10.96
CA GLN A 278 0.24 -16.32 9.81
C GLN A 278 1.71 -16.01 10.17
N ASN A 279 1.94 -15.43 11.34
CA ASN A 279 3.28 -15.12 11.80
C ASN A 279 4.10 -16.38 12.09
N ASP A 280 3.50 -17.36 12.76
CA ASP A 280 4.16 -18.63 13.12
C ASP A 280 4.53 -19.42 11.86
N MET A 281 3.61 -19.53 10.91
CA MET A 281 3.86 -20.19 9.63
C MET A 281 4.93 -19.49 8.78
N ALA A 282 4.97 -18.15 8.82
CA ALA A 282 6.05 -17.39 8.17
C ALA A 282 7.41 -17.62 8.86
N SER A 283 7.42 -17.86 10.18
CA SER A 283 8.64 -18.27 10.91
C SER A 283 9.14 -19.65 10.48
N GLU A 284 8.22 -20.60 10.28
CA GLU A 284 8.56 -21.92 9.73
C GLU A 284 9.12 -21.82 8.30
N GLN A 285 8.57 -20.92 7.48
CA GLN A 285 9.02 -20.71 6.11
C GLN A 285 10.48 -20.27 6.02
N VAL A 286 10.97 -19.46 6.96
CA VAL A 286 12.39 -19.06 7.05
C VAL A 286 13.32 -20.28 7.16
N GLN A 287 12.89 -21.31 7.89
CA GLN A 287 13.70 -22.53 8.08
C GLN A 287 13.79 -23.34 6.80
N SER A 288 12.78 -23.25 5.93
CA SER A 288 12.71 -24.00 4.69
C SER A 288 13.29 -23.24 3.48
N LYS A 289 13.31 -21.89 3.51
CA LYS A 289 13.78 -21.02 2.44
C LYS A 289 14.80 -20.01 2.99
N GLN A 290 16.08 -20.28 2.76
CA GLN A 290 17.21 -19.56 3.39
C GLN A 290 17.22 -18.04 3.14
N ASP A 291 16.67 -17.58 2.01
CA ASP A 291 16.63 -16.16 1.63
C ASP A 291 15.27 -15.50 1.96
N PHE A 292 14.38 -16.19 2.67
CA PHE A 292 13.08 -15.67 3.03
C PHE A 292 13.19 -14.67 4.17
N GLN A 293 12.82 -13.42 3.93
CA GLN A 293 12.85 -12.34 4.92
C GLN A 293 11.45 -12.11 5.51
N ARG A 294 11.41 -11.76 6.78
CA ARG A 294 10.19 -11.37 7.47
C ARG A 294 10.33 -9.95 7.99
N PHE A 295 9.34 -9.12 7.74
CA PHE A 295 9.26 -7.76 8.27
C PHE A 295 8.10 -7.72 9.25
N ILE A 296 8.37 -7.39 10.51
CA ILE A 296 7.37 -7.33 11.57
C ILE A 296 7.34 -5.91 12.11
N TRP A 297 6.17 -5.33 12.18
CA TRP A 297 5.98 -4.01 12.74
C TRP A 297 5.04 -4.05 13.95
N MET A 298 5.38 -3.24 14.94
CA MET A 298 4.53 -2.95 16.10
C MET A 298 4.58 -1.45 16.41
N PRO A 299 3.45 -0.81 16.83
CA PRO A 299 3.48 0.58 17.28
C PRO A 299 4.21 0.71 18.62
N ARG A 300 4.83 1.84 18.88
CA ARG A 300 5.45 2.14 20.17
C ARG A 300 4.83 3.41 20.78
N PRO A 301 4.22 3.38 21.98
CA PRO A 301 4.00 2.17 22.80
C PRO A 301 2.88 1.28 22.27
N LEU A 302 3.01 -0.05 22.45
CA LEU A 302 1.95 -1.01 22.20
C LEU A 302 1.36 -1.43 23.55
N ILE A 303 0.11 -1.06 23.80
CA ILE A 303 -0.61 -1.35 25.05
C ILE A 303 -1.85 -2.17 24.67
N THR A 304 -2.04 -3.31 25.34
CA THR A 304 -3.21 -4.17 25.14
C THR A 304 -3.71 -4.68 26.48
N ASP A 305 -5.03 -4.84 26.61
CA ASP A 305 -5.69 -5.43 27.76
C ASP A 305 -5.97 -6.94 27.57
N ASP A 306 -5.71 -7.50 26.37
CA ASP A 306 -5.87 -8.92 26.08
C ASP A 306 -4.59 -9.68 26.43
N GLU A 307 -4.68 -10.57 27.44
CA GLU A 307 -3.55 -11.37 27.93
C GLU A 307 -2.93 -12.24 26.80
N ARG A 308 -3.73 -12.74 25.88
CA ARG A 308 -3.24 -13.55 24.73
C ARG A 308 -2.41 -12.71 23.77
N GLN A 309 -2.84 -11.46 23.53
CA GLN A 309 -2.08 -10.52 22.73
C GLN A 309 -0.80 -10.11 23.41
N GLN A 310 -0.85 -9.88 24.73
CA GLN A 310 0.36 -9.60 25.53
C GLN A 310 1.38 -10.73 25.44
N GLN A 311 0.92 -11.99 25.53
CA GLN A 311 1.79 -13.15 25.38
C GLN A 311 2.41 -13.22 23.98
N PHE A 312 1.61 -12.98 22.94
CA PHE A 312 2.10 -12.97 21.56
C PHE A 312 3.14 -11.86 21.32
N ILE A 313 2.92 -10.65 21.84
CA ILE A 313 3.88 -9.54 21.77
C ILE A 313 5.18 -9.92 22.50
N THR A 314 5.08 -10.45 23.71
CA THR A 314 6.25 -10.88 24.51
C THR A 314 7.04 -11.97 23.79
N GLU A 315 6.35 -12.93 23.17
CA GLU A 315 6.99 -13.98 22.37
C GLU A 315 7.77 -13.37 21.18
N LEU A 316 7.19 -12.39 20.49
CA LEU A 316 7.86 -11.70 19.38
C LEU A 316 9.07 -10.87 19.84
N GLN A 317 9.06 -10.33 21.05
CA GLN A 317 10.15 -9.49 21.56
C GLN A 317 11.29 -10.29 22.19
N GLU A 318 10.99 -11.41 22.86
CA GLU A 318 11.94 -12.12 23.71
C GLU A 318 12.41 -13.47 23.14
N ASN A 319 11.65 -14.09 22.23
CA ASN A 319 11.98 -15.41 21.69
C ASN A 319 12.95 -15.33 20.50
N PRO A 320 14.20 -15.80 20.64
CA PRO A 320 15.16 -15.80 19.54
C PRO A 320 14.70 -16.56 18.29
N ALA A 321 13.88 -17.61 18.45
CA ALA A 321 13.32 -18.33 17.32
C ALA A 321 12.31 -17.50 16.53
N ALA A 322 11.56 -16.60 17.18
CA ALA A 322 10.65 -15.68 16.54
C ALA A 322 11.38 -14.61 15.73
N HIS A 323 12.66 -14.38 16.01
CA HIS A 323 13.53 -13.43 15.28
C HIS A 323 14.28 -14.06 14.12
N ALA A 324 14.24 -15.37 13.93
CA ALA A 324 14.91 -16.02 12.81
C ALA A 324 14.41 -15.44 11.47
N GLY A 325 15.30 -14.82 10.70
CA GLY A 325 14.97 -14.15 9.43
C GLY A 325 13.97 -13.01 9.55
N ALA A 326 13.72 -12.49 10.76
CA ALA A 326 12.80 -11.40 11.02
C ALA A 326 13.52 -10.09 11.35
N GLU A 327 13.04 -9.01 10.78
CA GLU A 327 13.38 -7.64 11.15
C GLU A 327 12.18 -7.04 11.89
N LEU A 328 12.29 -6.89 13.22
CA LEU A 328 11.25 -6.32 14.06
C LEU A 328 11.49 -4.81 14.21
N MET A 329 10.49 -4.01 13.85
CA MET A 329 10.53 -2.56 13.97
C MET A 329 9.39 -2.04 14.87
N GLU A 330 9.78 -1.30 15.90
CA GLU A 330 8.89 -0.59 16.82
C GLU A 330 8.96 0.92 16.57
N ASP A 331 8.25 1.41 15.57
CA ASP A 331 8.30 2.81 15.14
C ASP A 331 6.93 3.23 14.55
N SER A 332 6.88 4.41 13.92
CA SER A 332 5.73 4.83 13.14
C SER A 332 5.52 3.88 11.93
N LEU A 333 4.27 3.69 11.54
CA LEU A 333 3.95 2.85 10.38
C LEU A 333 4.53 3.44 9.07
N ASP A 334 4.65 4.76 8.99
CA ASP A 334 5.24 5.42 7.82
C ASP A 334 6.74 5.13 7.69
N ASN A 335 7.49 5.15 8.80
CA ASN A 335 8.91 4.77 8.80
C ASN A 335 9.09 3.30 8.43
N PHE A 336 8.24 2.42 8.96
CA PHE A 336 8.26 1.00 8.60
C PHE A 336 7.96 0.77 7.13
N ARG A 337 6.95 1.45 6.59
CA ARG A 337 6.62 1.38 5.16
C ARG A 337 7.82 1.78 4.29
N ASP A 338 8.43 2.91 4.59
CA ASP A 338 9.59 3.42 3.84
C ASP A 338 10.78 2.45 3.93
N TYR A 339 10.98 1.83 5.09
CA TYR A 339 11.99 0.80 5.29
C TYR A 339 11.75 -0.45 4.45
N VAL A 340 10.54 -1.02 4.49
CA VAL A 340 10.17 -2.20 3.67
C VAL A 340 10.36 -1.89 2.19
N VAL A 341 9.89 -0.74 1.74
CA VAL A 341 10.04 -0.29 0.35
C VAL A 341 11.51 -0.20 -0.06
N GLU A 342 12.39 0.33 0.80
CA GLU A 342 13.83 0.40 0.50
C GLU A 342 14.46 -0.98 0.39
N LYS A 343 14.12 -1.90 1.29
CA LYS A 343 14.61 -3.29 1.28
C LYS A 343 14.14 -4.10 0.06
N LEU A 344 12.99 -3.76 -0.47
CA LEU A 344 12.41 -4.43 -1.63
C LEU A 344 12.95 -3.91 -2.98
N LYS A 345 13.67 -2.80 -2.99
CA LYS A 345 14.33 -2.33 -4.22
C LYS A 345 15.22 -3.41 -4.79
N PRO A 346 15.24 -3.61 -6.12
CA PRO A 346 16.19 -4.50 -6.74
C PRO A 346 17.59 -4.08 -6.29
N GLN A 347 18.26 -4.94 -5.56
CA GLN A 347 19.69 -4.74 -5.35
C GLN A 347 20.31 -4.78 -6.75
N ALA A 348 20.84 -3.66 -7.22
CA ALA A 348 21.70 -3.68 -8.39
C ALA A 348 22.74 -4.77 -8.10
N LYS A 349 22.75 -5.85 -8.91
CA LYS A 349 23.88 -6.79 -8.86
C LYS A 349 25.10 -5.92 -8.84
N PRO A 350 26.05 -6.10 -7.89
CA PRO A 350 27.31 -5.41 -7.97
C PRO A 350 27.75 -5.60 -9.42
N ALA A 351 27.91 -4.52 -10.17
CA ALA A 351 28.43 -4.58 -11.51
C ALA A 351 29.66 -5.47 -11.36
N GLU A 352 29.70 -6.62 -12.07
CA GLU A 352 30.93 -7.40 -12.16
C GLU A 352 31.96 -6.38 -12.59
N THR A 353 32.76 -5.97 -11.64
CA THR A 353 33.89 -5.08 -11.88
C THR A 353 34.66 -5.81 -12.97
N PRO A 354 34.85 -5.22 -14.16
CA PRO A 354 35.70 -5.83 -15.16
C PRO A 354 36.98 -6.19 -14.42
N ALA A 355 37.41 -7.44 -14.51
CA ALA A 355 38.60 -7.93 -13.84
C ALA A 355 39.69 -6.85 -13.99
N ASP A 356 39.99 -6.19 -12.89
CA ASP A 356 40.92 -5.07 -12.84
C ASP A 356 42.30 -5.65 -13.15
N THR A 357 42.73 -5.34 -14.35
CA THR A 357 44.12 -5.51 -14.75
C THR A 357 44.92 -4.53 -13.91
N GLY A 358 45.39 -5.01 -12.75
CA GLY A 358 46.55 -4.52 -12.04
C GLY A 358 46.72 -2.99 -11.95
N SER A 359 46.06 -2.39 -10.96
CA SER A 359 46.55 -1.16 -10.36
C SER A 359 46.65 -1.45 -8.86
N SER A 360 47.88 -1.66 -8.40
CA SER A 360 48.24 -1.71 -7.00
C SER A 360 47.87 -0.37 -6.36
N ALA A 361 46.72 -0.30 -5.70
CA ALA A 361 46.45 0.77 -4.76
C ALA A 361 47.33 0.53 -3.52
N ASP A 362 48.48 1.16 -3.51
CA ASP A 362 49.48 1.16 -2.44
C ASP A 362 49.03 2.12 -1.32
N GLY A 363 47.85 1.82 -0.70
CA GLY A 363 47.33 2.53 0.47
C GLY A 363 46.95 1.55 1.58
N PRO A 364 47.05 1.94 2.87
CA PRO A 364 46.61 1.09 3.96
C PRO A 364 45.11 0.80 3.84
N PRO A 365 44.65 -0.41 4.24
CA PRO A 365 43.23 -0.73 4.19
C PRO A 365 42.43 0.23 5.08
N SER A 366 41.30 0.72 4.54
CA SER A 366 40.44 1.70 5.20
C SER A 366 39.25 1.02 5.90
N VAL A 367 38.99 1.42 7.13
CA VAL A 367 37.87 0.95 7.95
C VAL A 367 36.89 2.10 8.20
N TYR A 368 35.57 1.84 7.99
CA TYR A 368 34.50 2.79 8.31
C TYR A 368 33.81 2.38 9.59
N LEU A 369 33.82 3.24 10.63
CA LEU A 369 33.08 3.09 11.87
C LEU A 369 31.82 3.97 11.78
N ILE A 370 30.65 3.33 11.93
CA ILE A 370 29.35 3.98 11.94
C ILE A 370 28.72 3.78 13.31
N PHE A 371 28.47 4.86 14.07
CA PHE A 371 27.93 4.78 15.42
C PHE A 371 27.16 6.04 15.81
N ASP A 372 26.28 5.95 16.83
CA ASP A 372 25.55 7.10 17.37
C ASP A 372 26.51 7.98 18.19
N GLN A 373 26.29 9.29 18.16
CA GLN A 373 27.10 10.27 18.91
C GLN A 373 27.15 9.98 20.43
N LYS A 374 26.15 9.27 20.96
CA LYS A 374 26.12 8.86 22.37
C LYS A 374 27.14 7.78 22.70
N ASP A 375 27.60 7.05 21.71
CA ASP A 375 28.53 5.93 21.86
C ASP A 375 30.00 6.36 21.66
N ASP A 376 30.28 7.65 21.50
CA ASP A 376 31.61 8.20 21.28
C ASP A 376 32.66 7.69 22.29
N GLU A 377 32.33 7.68 23.59
CA GLU A 377 33.21 7.20 24.65
C GLU A 377 33.46 5.69 24.58
N THR A 378 32.48 4.93 24.14
CA THR A 378 32.56 3.48 24.02
C THR A 378 33.36 3.06 22.79
N VAL A 379 33.29 3.83 21.71
CA VAL A 379 33.96 3.56 20.43
C VAL A 379 35.40 4.03 20.42
N ALA A 380 35.74 5.03 21.21
CA ALA A 380 37.12 5.62 21.26
C ALA A 380 38.23 4.58 21.45
N PRO A 381 38.13 3.55 22.32
CA PRO A 381 39.17 2.51 22.43
C PRO A 381 39.34 1.67 21.15
N LEU A 382 38.25 1.46 20.38
CA LEU A 382 38.30 0.73 19.13
C LEU A 382 39.01 1.57 18.04
N GLU A 383 38.76 2.87 18.01
CA GLU A 383 39.43 3.80 17.11
C GLU A 383 40.96 3.79 17.35
N ASP A 384 41.39 3.85 18.64
CA ASP A 384 42.80 3.79 19.03
C ASP A 384 43.42 2.44 18.61
N TYR A 385 42.72 1.33 18.80
CA TYR A 385 43.20 0.01 18.39
C TYR A 385 43.40 -0.09 16.89
N LEU A 386 42.43 0.36 16.07
CA LEU A 386 42.51 0.32 14.62
C LEU A 386 43.63 1.21 14.10
N PHE A 387 43.85 2.34 14.74
CA PHE A 387 44.97 3.24 14.43
C PHE A 387 46.34 2.58 14.71
N ASP A 388 46.49 1.89 15.82
CA ASP A 388 47.71 1.16 16.19
C ASP A 388 48.02 0.01 15.21
N GLN A 389 46.97 -0.57 14.57
CA GLN A 389 47.10 -1.58 13.50
C GLN A 389 47.46 -0.95 12.13
N ARG A 390 47.69 0.36 12.04
CA ARG A 390 47.99 1.13 10.81
C ARG A 390 46.85 1.08 9.77
N LEU A 391 45.60 0.98 10.23
CA LEU A 391 44.41 1.09 9.38
C LEU A 391 43.98 2.55 9.29
N GLU A 392 43.56 3.00 8.10
CA GLU A 392 42.87 4.29 7.99
C GLU A 392 41.44 4.11 8.49
N CYS A 393 41.07 4.85 9.54
CA CYS A 393 39.77 4.79 10.15
C CYS A 393 38.95 6.04 9.82
N TRP A 394 37.74 5.84 9.29
CA TRP A 394 36.79 6.88 8.99
C TRP A 394 35.57 6.74 9.90
N CYS A 395 35.25 7.78 10.68
CA CYS A 395 34.10 7.78 11.57
C CYS A 395 32.95 8.56 10.97
N LEU A 396 31.82 7.89 10.77
CA LEU A 396 30.54 8.49 10.40
C LEU A 396 29.72 8.70 11.67
N ARG A 397 29.71 9.95 12.15
CA ARG A 397 28.76 10.42 13.17
C ARG A 397 27.54 10.97 12.43
N SER A 398 26.37 10.83 12.93
CA SER A 398 25.07 11.09 12.27
C SER A 398 24.89 12.42 11.53
N THR A 399 25.92 13.30 11.47
CA THR A 399 25.89 14.56 10.71
C THR A 399 27.16 14.99 9.98
N VAL A 400 28.37 14.46 10.25
CA VAL A 400 29.60 14.90 9.58
C VAL A 400 30.66 13.80 9.51
N THR A 401 31.19 13.51 8.33
CA THR A 401 32.31 12.62 8.09
C THR A 401 33.63 13.39 8.28
N ARG A 402 34.53 12.98 9.19
CA ARG A 402 35.89 13.55 9.34
C ARG A 402 36.95 12.44 9.36
N PRO A 403 38.07 12.57 8.63
CA PRO A 403 39.18 11.64 8.75
C PRO A 403 39.94 11.90 10.06
N ILE A 404 40.33 10.83 10.77
CA ILE A 404 41.01 10.89 12.09
C ILE A 404 42.50 11.28 12.00
N SER A 405 43.07 11.31 10.79
CA SER A 405 44.52 11.55 10.58
C SER A 405 45.04 12.94 10.99
N SER A 406 44.18 13.88 11.44
CA SER A 406 44.59 15.26 11.76
C SER A 406 44.84 15.55 13.25
N ARG A 407 44.77 14.54 14.17
CA ARG A 407 44.90 14.80 15.61
C ARG A 407 46.27 14.52 16.26
N ARG A 408 47.34 14.30 15.51
CA ARG A 408 48.69 14.20 16.12
C ARG A 408 49.76 14.97 15.37
N THR A 409 49.68 16.30 15.38
CA THR A 409 50.85 17.15 15.24
C THR A 409 50.76 18.30 16.24
N THR A 410 50.86 18.01 17.53
CA THR A 410 51.37 18.92 18.53
C THR A 410 51.61 18.15 19.85
N LYS A 411 52.76 17.49 19.93
CA LYS A 411 53.51 17.41 21.17
C LYS A 411 54.97 17.66 20.84
N LYS A 412 55.35 18.83 21.08
CA LYS A 412 56.59 19.16 21.77
C LYS A 412 56.22 19.89 23.03
#